data_8c1ae794ed52c260080d8d147b96e50b
#
_entry.id   8c1ae794ed52c260080d8d147b96e50b
#
_cell.length_a   1.000
_cell.length_b   1.000
_cell.length_c   1.000
_cell.angle_alpha   90.00
_cell.angle_beta   90.00
_cell.angle_gamma   90.00
#
_symmetry.space_group_name_H-M   'P 1'
#
loop_
_entity.id
_entity.type
_entity.pdbx_description
1 polymer ?
#
loop_
_entity_poly.entity_id
_entity_poly.type
_entity_poly.pdbx_seq_one_letter_code
_entity_poly.pdbx_strand_id
1 'polypeptide(L)'
;LDKAREINPSPLIEYKRIAIEDFDFAPNSFDIVISSLTFHYLESFDKVCTEVYKCLTQEGVFVFSVEHPVFTAYGNQDWIYDSEGKPAHWPVDHYFQEGVRHARFLGEDVTKYHKTLTTYVNGLIKAGFCITHLVEPQPDESMLDTVPEMRDELRRPMMLLIAARKN
;
A
#
# COMPACT_ATOMS: atom_id res chain seq x y z
N LEU A 1 4.10 -18.92 9.64
CA LEU A 1 4.76 -18.27 10.79
C LEU A 1 6.06 -18.95 11.22
N ASP A 2 6.21 -20.28 11.02
CA ASP A 2 7.41 -21.01 11.49
C ASP A 2 8.69 -20.51 10.80
N LYS A 3 8.63 -20.27 9.49
CA LYS A 3 9.75 -19.66 8.76
C LYS A 3 10.11 -18.25 9.25
N ALA A 4 9.13 -17.46 9.64
CA ALA A 4 9.37 -16.12 10.18
C ALA A 4 10.07 -16.20 11.56
N ARG A 5 9.66 -17.15 12.43
CA ARG A 5 10.31 -17.40 13.72
C ARG A 5 11.73 -17.94 13.56
N GLU A 6 11.96 -18.77 12.55
CA GLU A 6 13.30 -19.29 12.23
C GLU A 6 14.25 -18.18 11.80
N ILE A 7 13.78 -17.25 10.93
CA ILE A 7 14.60 -16.15 10.42
C ILE A 7 14.86 -15.09 11.50
N ASN A 8 13.85 -14.77 12.30
CA ASN A 8 13.93 -13.74 13.33
C ASN A 8 13.50 -14.31 14.70
N PRO A 9 14.37 -15.04 15.40
CA PRO A 9 14.02 -15.75 16.65
C PRO A 9 14.01 -14.85 17.89
N SER A 10 13.85 -13.54 17.75
CA SER A 10 13.88 -12.61 18.87
C SER A 10 12.70 -12.84 19.84
N PRO A 11 12.93 -12.92 21.17
CA PRO A 11 11.86 -13.00 22.15
C PRO A 11 11.03 -11.71 22.27
N LEU A 12 11.48 -10.61 21.65
CA LEU A 12 10.76 -9.34 21.58
C LEU A 12 9.72 -9.30 20.44
N ILE A 13 9.66 -10.35 19.58
CA ILE A 13 8.74 -10.40 18.45
C ILE A 13 7.64 -11.41 18.75
N GLU A 14 6.42 -10.95 18.78
CA GLU A 14 5.22 -11.79 18.81
C GLU A 14 4.67 -11.96 17.39
N TYR A 15 4.54 -13.21 16.92
CA TYR A 15 3.99 -13.55 15.61
C TYR A 15 2.56 -14.04 15.75
N LYS A 16 1.61 -13.31 15.16
CA LYS A 16 0.18 -13.68 15.13
C LYS A 16 -0.26 -13.99 13.70
N ARG A 17 -1.08 -15.03 13.53
CA ARG A 17 -1.79 -15.30 12.28
C ARG A 17 -3.22 -14.79 12.43
N ILE A 18 -3.48 -13.64 11.86
CA ILE A 18 -4.78 -12.99 11.92
C ILE A 18 -5.03 -12.28 10.58
N ALA A 19 -6.25 -12.26 10.10
CA ALA A 19 -6.63 -11.42 8.98
C ALA A 19 -6.69 -9.96 9.46
N ILE A 20 -6.31 -9.03 8.58
CA ILE A 20 -6.31 -7.60 8.95
C ILE A 20 -7.72 -7.12 9.30
N GLU A 21 -8.74 -7.66 8.64
CA GLU A 21 -10.14 -7.32 8.89
C GLU A 21 -10.63 -7.76 10.27
N ASP A 22 -9.93 -8.70 10.90
CA ASP A 22 -10.30 -9.32 12.18
C ASP A 22 -9.41 -8.86 13.34
N PHE A 23 -8.41 -7.97 13.09
CA PHE A 23 -7.59 -7.53 14.20
C PHE A 23 -8.39 -6.65 15.17
N ASP A 24 -8.28 -6.96 16.43
CA ASP A 24 -8.84 -6.19 17.55
C ASP A 24 -7.77 -6.09 18.63
N PHE A 25 -7.10 -4.97 18.69
CA PHE A 25 -6.10 -4.67 19.70
C PHE A 25 -6.66 -3.70 20.73
N ALA A 26 -6.16 -3.79 21.95
CA ALA A 26 -6.54 -2.87 23.02
C ALA A 26 -6.26 -1.42 22.61
N PRO A 27 -7.10 -0.46 23.03
CA PRO A 27 -6.84 0.94 22.80
C PRO A 27 -5.48 1.39 23.37
N ASN A 28 -4.79 2.27 22.66
CA ASN A 28 -3.51 2.87 23.08
C ASN A 28 -2.43 1.84 23.42
N SER A 29 -2.30 0.77 22.63
CA SER A 29 -1.34 -0.33 22.86
C SER A 29 -0.10 -0.27 22.00
N PHE A 30 -0.05 0.60 20.99
CA PHE A 30 1.09 0.72 20.08
C PHE A 30 1.51 2.17 19.88
N ASP A 31 2.80 2.42 19.86
CA ASP A 31 3.37 3.73 19.51
C ASP A 31 3.51 3.89 18.00
N ILE A 32 3.71 2.78 17.29
CA ILE A 32 3.87 2.76 15.83
C ILE A 32 3.10 1.58 15.23
N VAL A 33 2.36 1.84 14.16
CA VAL A 33 1.79 0.81 13.29
C VAL A 33 2.39 0.97 11.89
N ILE A 34 2.93 -0.11 11.34
CA ILE A 34 3.50 -0.12 9.99
C ILE A 34 2.80 -1.19 9.15
N SER A 35 2.46 -0.83 7.92
CA SER A 35 1.93 -1.78 6.93
C SER A 35 2.62 -1.57 5.58
N SER A 36 3.10 -2.65 4.99
CA SER A 36 3.77 -2.59 3.70
C SER A 36 2.99 -3.38 2.65
N LEU A 37 2.54 -2.68 1.60
CA LEU A 37 1.91 -3.24 0.39
C LEU A 37 0.75 -4.21 0.67
N THR A 38 -0.13 -3.85 1.61
CA THR A 38 -1.20 -4.74 2.06
C THR A 38 -2.60 -4.19 1.77
N PHE A 39 -2.84 -2.88 1.97
CA PHE A 39 -4.22 -2.35 1.99
C PHE A 39 -4.91 -2.28 0.63
N HIS A 40 -4.19 -2.46 -0.47
CA HIS A 40 -4.80 -2.65 -1.78
C HIS A 40 -5.41 -4.06 -1.98
N TYR A 41 -5.21 -4.99 -1.05
CA TYR A 41 -5.92 -6.27 -1.00
C TYR A 41 -7.19 -6.23 -0.15
N LEU A 42 -7.47 -5.14 0.56
CA LEU A 42 -8.62 -5.00 1.45
C LEU A 42 -9.73 -4.18 0.79
N GLU A 43 -10.97 -4.60 0.99
CA GLU A 43 -12.13 -3.88 0.49
C GLU A 43 -12.27 -2.51 1.19
N SER A 44 -12.25 -2.48 2.52
CA SER A 44 -12.48 -1.27 3.32
C SER A 44 -11.20 -0.73 3.95
N PHE A 45 -10.75 0.41 3.49
CA PHE A 45 -9.64 1.15 4.11
C PHE A 45 -10.10 1.97 5.34
N ASP A 46 -11.32 2.51 5.31
CA ASP A 46 -11.88 3.31 6.42
C ASP A 46 -11.96 2.49 7.73
N LYS A 47 -12.33 1.19 7.62
CA LYS A 47 -12.35 0.30 8.79
C LYS A 47 -10.95 0.14 9.39
N VAL A 48 -9.94 -0.07 8.55
CA VAL A 48 -8.53 -0.17 9.00
C VAL A 48 -8.09 1.11 9.69
N CYS A 49 -8.36 2.28 9.10
CA CYS A 49 -8.00 3.57 9.70
C CYS A 49 -8.61 3.72 11.11
N THR A 50 -9.88 3.34 11.29
CA THR A 50 -10.57 3.41 12.58
C THR A 50 -9.91 2.52 13.62
N GLU A 51 -9.62 1.27 13.28
CA GLU A 51 -9.02 0.32 14.22
C GLU A 51 -7.56 0.68 14.54
N VAL A 52 -6.80 1.12 13.55
CA VAL A 52 -5.41 1.60 13.77
C VAL A 52 -5.42 2.84 14.66
N TYR A 53 -6.34 3.79 14.43
CA TYR A 53 -6.45 4.98 15.29
C TYR A 53 -6.77 4.60 16.74
N LYS A 54 -7.69 3.65 16.95
CA LYS A 54 -8.05 3.15 18.27
C LYS A 54 -6.84 2.55 19.00
N CYS A 55 -6.07 1.68 18.34
CA CYS A 55 -4.99 0.95 19.01
C CYS A 55 -3.68 1.75 19.18
N LEU A 56 -3.49 2.86 18.46
CA LEU A 56 -2.34 3.75 18.65
C LEU A 56 -2.45 4.55 19.94
N THR A 57 -1.30 4.78 20.58
CA THR A 57 -1.15 5.75 21.68
C THR A 57 -1.34 7.18 21.19
N GLN A 58 -1.53 8.13 22.11
CA GLN A 58 -1.49 9.57 21.79
C GLN A 58 -0.11 9.89 21.14
N GLU A 59 -0.08 10.70 20.09
CA GLU A 59 1.09 10.99 19.26
C GLU A 59 1.64 9.76 18.50
N GLY A 60 0.99 8.61 18.59
CA GLY A 60 1.38 7.39 17.88
C GLY A 60 1.33 7.55 16.36
N VAL A 61 2.19 6.83 15.66
CA VAL A 61 2.42 7.01 14.22
C VAL A 61 1.91 5.81 13.42
N PHE A 62 1.19 6.08 12.35
CA PHE A 62 0.77 5.13 11.34
C PHE A 62 1.52 5.37 10.04
N VAL A 63 2.30 4.38 9.57
CA VAL A 63 3.01 4.44 8.29
C VAL A 63 2.58 3.27 7.42
N PHE A 64 2.23 3.55 6.19
CA PHE A 64 1.91 2.46 5.26
C PHE A 64 2.32 2.77 3.83
N SER A 65 2.52 1.70 3.07
CA SER A 65 2.64 1.74 1.62
C SER A 65 1.55 0.92 0.95
N VAL A 66 1.11 1.41 -0.19
CA VAL A 66 0.16 0.74 -1.09
C VAL A 66 0.61 0.88 -2.54
N GLU A 67 0.09 0.04 -3.42
CA GLU A 67 0.16 0.35 -4.84
C GLU A 67 -0.57 1.67 -5.11
N HIS A 68 0.05 2.53 -5.91
CA HIS A 68 -0.50 3.85 -6.19
C HIS A 68 -1.84 3.76 -6.95
N PRO A 69 -2.82 4.65 -6.69
CA PRO A 69 -4.08 4.67 -7.42
C PRO A 69 -3.94 4.75 -8.95
N VAL A 70 -2.95 5.46 -9.47
CA VAL A 70 -2.64 5.46 -10.91
C VAL A 70 -2.23 4.07 -11.40
N PHE A 71 -1.50 3.32 -10.58
CA PHE A 71 -1.05 1.97 -10.91
C PHE A 71 -2.20 0.96 -10.93
N THR A 72 -3.17 1.08 -10.01
CA THR A 72 -4.28 0.13 -9.85
C THR A 72 -5.52 0.47 -10.68
N ALA A 73 -5.62 1.66 -11.26
CA ALA A 73 -6.85 2.15 -11.88
C ALA A 73 -7.38 1.25 -13.00
N TYR A 74 -6.54 0.86 -13.96
CA TYR A 74 -6.96 0.08 -15.13
C TYR A 74 -7.17 -1.41 -14.83
N GLY A 75 -6.48 -1.97 -13.86
CA GLY A 75 -6.63 -3.38 -13.46
C GLY A 75 -5.53 -4.30 -13.93
N ASN A 76 -5.21 -4.38 -15.22
CA ASN A 76 -4.17 -5.27 -15.75
C ASN A 76 -2.78 -5.03 -15.16
N GLN A 77 -2.51 -3.80 -14.71
CA GLN A 77 -1.21 -3.39 -14.17
C GLN A 77 -0.05 -3.68 -15.14
N ASP A 78 -0.27 -3.40 -16.41
CA ASP A 78 0.70 -3.59 -17.48
C ASP A 78 0.70 -2.39 -18.44
N TRP A 79 1.79 -2.24 -19.16
CA TRP A 79 1.98 -1.22 -20.18
C TRP A 79 1.15 -1.51 -21.42
N ILE A 80 0.78 -0.47 -22.15
CA ILE A 80 0.40 -0.60 -23.55
C ILE A 80 1.68 -0.52 -24.37
N TYR A 81 1.92 -1.52 -25.21
CA TYR A 81 3.13 -1.65 -26.01
C TYR A 81 2.89 -1.16 -27.44
N ASP A 82 3.94 -0.62 -28.04
CA ASP A 82 3.95 -0.25 -29.46
C ASP A 82 4.17 -1.47 -30.37
N SER A 83 4.24 -1.23 -31.68
CA SER A 83 4.44 -2.28 -32.69
C SER A 83 5.83 -2.95 -32.62
N GLU A 84 6.78 -2.34 -31.89
CA GLU A 84 8.13 -2.87 -31.67
C GLU A 84 8.24 -3.61 -30.31
N GLY A 85 7.14 -3.67 -29.56
CA GLY A 85 7.11 -4.31 -28.24
C GLY A 85 7.72 -3.44 -27.12
N LYS A 86 7.83 -2.12 -27.32
CA LYS A 86 8.32 -1.19 -26.31
C LYS A 86 7.15 -0.58 -25.52
N PRO A 87 7.32 -0.30 -24.21
CA PRO A 87 6.31 0.38 -23.40
C PRO A 87 5.96 1.76 -23.97
N ALA A 88 4.80 1.89 -24.60
CA ALA A 88 4.32 3.15 -25.19
C ALA A 88 3.76 4.09 -24.13
N HIS A 89 2.79 3.63 -23.35
CA HIS A 89 2.19 4.41 -22.27
C HIS A 89 1.55 3.49 -21.22
N TRP A 90 1.41 4.01 -19.99
CA TRP A 90 0.66 3.36 -18.94
C TRP A 90 -0.81 3.76 -19.03
N PRO A 91 -1.76 2.80 -19.10
CA PRO A 91 -3.17 3.12 -19.17
C PRO A 91 -3.70 3.54 -17.81
N VAL A 92 -4.36 4.70 -17.77
CA VAL A 92 -5.13 5.14 -16.60
C VAL A 92 -6.58 5.30 -17.03
N ASP A 93 -7.41 4.33 -16.67
CA ASP A 93 -8.84 4.35 -16.96
C ASP A 93 -9.62 3.86 -15.75
N HIS A 94 -10.90 4.18 -15.68
CA HIS A 94 -11.79 3.83 -14.57
C HIS A 94 -11.30 4.30 -13.18
N TYR A 95 -10.48 5.35 -13.11
CA TYR A 95 -9.87 5.84 -11.87
C TYR A 95 -10.89 6.19 -10.78
N PHE A 96 -12.05 6.73 -11.14
CA PHE A 96 -13.10 7.08 -10.17
C PHE A 96 -14.04 5.92 -9.84
N GLN A 97 -13.91 4.79 -10.51
CA GLN A 97 -14.68 3.58 -10.23
C GLN A 97 -13.87 2.70 -9.27
N GLU A 98 -14.04 2.93 -7.99
CA GLU A 98 -13.39 2.12 -6.95
C GLU A 98 -13.95 0.70 -6.90
N GLY A 99 -13.20 -0.23 -6.30
CA GLY A 99 -13.61 -1.61 -6.09
C GLY A 99 -12.68 -2.63 -6.73
N VAL A 100 -13.21 -3.81 -7.00
CA VAL A 100 -12.45 -4.99 -7.42
C VAL A 100 -11.68 -4.76 -8.72
N ARG A 101 -10.43 -5.19 -8.72
CA ARG A 101 -9.56 -5.34 -9.89
C ARG A 101 -8.94 -6.73 -9.87
N HIS A 102 -8.83 -7.32 -11.04
CA HIS A 102 -8.11 -8.57 -11.24
C HIS A 102 -6.77 -8.25 -11.91
N ALA A 103 -5.70 -8.62 -11.26
CA ALA A 103 -4.35 -8.41 -11.74
C ALA A 103 -3.57 -9.72 -11.71
N ARG A 104 -2.50 -9.79 -12.49
CA ARG A 104 -1.58 -10.93 -12.45
C ARG A 104 -0.31 -10.50 -11.72
N PHE A 105 0.02 -11.24 -10.65
CA PHE A 105 1.21 -10.96 -9.85
C PHE A 105 2.00 -12.24 -9.57
N LEU A 106 3.28 -12.24 -9.91
CA LEU A 106 4.17 -13.41 -9.80
C LEU A 106 3.63 -14.69 -10.47
N GLY A 107 2.89 -14.52 -11.57
CA GLY A 107 2.31 -15.63 -12.32
C GLY A 107 0.94 -16.09 -11.86
N GLU A 108 0.45 -15.57 -10.75
CA GLU A 108 -0.86 -15.90 -10.15
C GLU A 108 -1.88 -14.78 -10.37
N ASP A 109 -3.14 -15.16 -10.50
CA ASP A 109 -4.24 -14.22 -10.54
C ASP A 109 -4.57 -13.75 -9.12
N VAL A 110 -4.52 -12.44 -8.90
CA VAL A 110 -4.79 -11.82 -7.61
C VAL A 110 -5.95 -10.83 -7.70
N THR A 111 -6.78 -10.82 -6.66
CA THR A 111 -7.83 -9.83 -6.50
C THR A 111 -7.30 -8.68 -5.67
N LYS A 112 -7.45 -7.46 -6.19
CA LYS A 112 -7.11 -6.21 -5.52
C LYS A 112 -8.34 -5.30 -5.47
N TYR A 113 -8.30 -4.30 -4.62
CA TYR A 113 -9.35 -3.29 -4.50
C TYR A 113 -8.75 -1.92 -4.81
N HIS A 114 -9.05 -1.43 -6.00
CA HIS A 114 -8.68 -0.07 -6.37
C HIS A 114 -9.39 0.96 -5.50
N LYS A 115 -8.63 1.92 -5.03
CA LYS A 115 -9.10 3.10 -4.28
C LYS A 115 -8.43 4.33 -4.86
N THR A 116 -9.17 5.43 -4.88
CA THR A 116 -8.60 6.72 -5.30
C THR A 116 -7.65 7.28 -4.22
N LEU A 117 -6.80 8.22 -4.60
CA LEU A 117 -6.00 8.98 -3.64
C LEU A 117 -6.90 9.69 -2.61
N THR A 118 -8.07 10.17 -3.05
CA THR A 118 -9.09 10.78 -2.19
C THR A 118 -9.53 9.84 -1.07
N THR A 119 -9.76 8.56 -1.37
CA THR A 119 -10.17 7.56 -0.39
C THR A 119 -9.06 7.32 0.65
N TYR A 120 -7.81 7.19 0.25
CA TYR A 120 -6.72 7.03 1.20
C TYR A 120 -6.53 8.26 2.09
N VAL A 121 -6.49 9.45 1.52
CA VAL A 121 -6.30 10.70 2.28
C VAL A 121 -7.48 10.98 3.21
N ASN A 122 -8.70 10.92 2.68
CA ASN A 122 -9.89 11.23 3.47
C ASN A 122 -10.22 10.15 4.51
N GLY A 123 -9.89 8.89 4.26
CA GLY A 123 -10.02 7.82 5.26
C GLY A 123 -9.20 8.12 6.52
N LEU A 124 -7.96 8.57 6.36
CA LEU A 124 -7.11 9.00 7.48
C LEU A 124 -7.68 10.23 8.20
N ILE A 125 -8.07 11.27 7.44
CA ILE A 125 -8.62 12.50 8.02
C ILE A 125 -9.90 12.23 8.80
N LYS A 126 -10.82 11.42 8.25
CA LYS A 126 -12.09 11.04 8.92
C LYS A 126 -11.84 10.24 10.19
N ALA A 127 -10.80 9.39 10.22
CA ALA A 127 -10.45 8.64 11.44
C ALA A 127 -9.79 9.52 12.52
N GLY A 128 -9.41 10.76 12.20
CA GLY A 128 -8.81 11.73 13.15
C GLY A 128 -7.30 11.88 13.02
N PHE A 129 -6.66 11.24 12.03
CA PHE A 129 -5.23 11.37 11.81
C PHE A 129 -4.84 12.74 11.25
N CYS A 130 -3.66 13.22 11.65
CA CYS A 130 -2.91 14.27 10.98
C CYS A 130 -1.90 13.64 10.02
N ILE A 131 -2.08 13.82 8.72
CA ILE A 131 -1.11 13.35 7.71
C ILE A 131 0.15 14.20 7.83
N THR A 132 1.29 13.56 8.06
CA THR A 132 2.58 14.23 8.20
C THR A 132 3.42 14.14 6.94
N HIS A 133 3.33 13.05 6.18
CA HIS A 133 4.05 12.84 4.93
C HIS A 133 3.18 12.08 3.93
N LEU A 134 3.33 12.45 2.67
CA LEU A 134 2.85 11.70 1.52
C LEU A 134 3.99 11.66 0.50
N VAL A 135 4.38 10.46 0.08
CA VAL A 135 5.53 10.25 -0.80
C VAL A 135 5.14 9.30 -1.93
N GLU A 136 5.46 9.71 -3.15
CA GLU A 136 5.46 8.87 -4.34
C GLU A 136 6.93 8.52 -4.65
N PRO A 137 7.41 7.35 -4.20
CA PRO A 137 8.82 7.01 -4.35
C PRO A 137 9.20 6.79 -5.81
N GLN A 138 10.40 7.21 -6.16
CA GLN A 138 11.00 6.97 -7.47
C GLN A 138 12.21 6.05 -7.31
N PRO A 139 12.54 5.25 -8.34
CA PRO A 139 13.81 4.53 -8.38
C PRO A 139 14.99 5.50 -8.24
N ASP A 140 15.95 5.14 -7.41
CA ASP A 140 17.19 5.91 -7.30
C ASP A 140 18.15 5.66 -8.49
N GLU A 141 19.17 6.51 -8.62
CA GLU A 141 20.13 6.43 -9.72
C GLU A 141 20.85 5.06 -9.76
N SER A 142 21.17 4.48 -8.61
CA SER A 142 21.86 3.19 -8.53
C SER A 142 20.99 2.04 -9.03
N MET A 143 19.67 2.11 -8.80
CA MET A 143 18.72 1.16 -9.36
C MET A 143 18.60 1.31 -10.87
N LEU A 144 18.60 2.53 -11.40
CA LEU A 144 18.50 2.79 -12.84
C LEU A 144 19.73 2.29 -13.60
N ASP A 145 20.89 2.26 -12.95
CA ASP A 145 22.14 1.75 -13.53
C ASP A 145 22.21 0.22 -13.52
N THR A 146 21.66 -0.40 -12.48
CA THR A 146 21.73 -1.88 -12.30
C THR A 146 20.56 -2.62 -12.93
N VAL A 147 19.40 -1.99 -13.06
CA VAL A 147 18.16 -2.56 -13.60
C VAL A 147 17.56 -1.56 -14.60
N PRO A 148 17.99 -1.59 -15.88
CA PRO A 148 17.57 -0.60 -16.89
C PRO A 148 16.05 -0.47 -17.06
N GLU A 149 15.30 -1.55 -16.84
CA GLU A 149 13.83 -1.57 -16.91
C GLU A 149 13.17 -0.65 -15.88
N MET A 150 13.87 -0.32 -14.79
CA MET A 150 13.39 0.63 -13.80
C MET A 150 13.24 2.06 -14.35
N ARG A 151 13.81 2.37 -15.51
CA ARG A 151 13.62 3.68 -16.18
C ARG A 151 12.16 3.92 -16.55
N ASP A 152 11.41 2.88 -16.89
CA ASP A 152 9.98 3.01 -17.17
C ASP A 152 9.17 3.33 -15.90
N GLU A 153 9.66 2.97 -14.72
CA GLU A 153 9.01 3.31 -13.45
C GLU A 153 9.04 4.83 -13.14
N LEU A 154 9.96 5.60 -13.76
CA LEU A 154 9.96 7.07 -13.68
C LEU A 154 8.80 7.74 -14.43
N ARG A 155 8.07 7.00 -15.26
CA ARG A 155 7.02 7.54 -16.13
C ARG A 155 5.64 7.59 -15.45
N ARG A 156 5.52 6.90 -14.29
CA ARG A 156 4.29 6.89 -13.48
C ARG A 156 4.61 6.49 -12.03
N PRO A 157 3.82 6.93 -11.05
CA PRO A 157 3.96 6.43 -9.69
C PRO A 157 3.47 4.98 -9.59
N MET A 158 4.29 4.08 -9.04
CA MET A 158 3.93 2.69 -8.77
C MET A 158 3.41 2.52 -7.35
N MET A 159 4.01 3.24 -6.41
CA MET A 159 3.76 3.14 -4.97
C MET A 159 3.34 4.48 -4.39
N LEU A 160 2.58 4.41 -3.32
CA LEU A 160 2.21 5.52 -2.47
C LEU A 160 2.56 5.18 -1.03
N LEU A 161 3.32 6.05 -0.37
CA LEU A 161 3.62 5.96 1.05
C LEU A 161 2.94 7.12 1.78
N ILE A 162 2.29 6.82 2.90
CA ILE A 162 1.71 7.85 3.76
C ILE A 162 2.14 7.61 5.21
N ALA A 163 2.54 8.67 5.87
CA ALA A 163 2.73 8.71 7.31
C ALA A 163 1.70 9.66 7.92
N ALA A 164 1.08 9.22 9.00
CA ALA A 164 0.07 9.96 9.72
C ALA A 164 0.24 9.77 11.23
N ARG A 165 -0.18 10.76 12.02
CA ARG A 165 -0.04 10.78 13.46
C ARG A 165 -1.42 10.90 14.11
N LYS A 166 -1.63 10.17 15.20
CA LYS A 166 -2.79 10.34 16.08
C LYS A 166 -2.59 11.57 16.94
N ASN A 167 -3.49 12.52 16.84
CA ASN A 167 -3.49 13.74 17.67
C ASN A 167 -4.25 13.51 18.98
#